data_4e7bd8ae0296a8a09c547a9b40e094a6
#
_entry.id   4e7bd8ae0296a8a09c547a9b40e094a6
#
_cell.length_a   1.000
_cell.length_b   1.000
_cell.length_c   1.000
_cell.angle_alpha   90.00
_cell.angle_beta   90.00
_cell.angle_gamma   90.00
#
_symmetry.space_group_name_H-M   'P 1'
#
loop_
_entity.id
_entity.type
_entity.pdbx_description
1 polymer ?
#
loop_
_entity_poly.entity_id
_entity_poly.type
_entity_poly.pdbx_seq_one_letter_code
_entity_poly.pdbx_strand_id
1 'polypeptide(L)'
;MDKHEECGSTSSGSSSIEVYFKLFGEVVGKGRPRFTTRGGFVRAVTPAKTRTYEERVRTEYIEECGVKWDRTVPLEMIVNAYFEVPKSASKKAKERMILHERPTKKPDWDNIGKAVSDALNEIAYGDDAQIVSATVNKFWASESAIEVTIREVRT
;
A
#
# COMPACT_ATOMS: atom_id res chain seq x y z
N MET A 1 19.36 -5.46 -11.57
CA MET A 1 18.22 -4.59 -11.78
C MET A 1 18.31 -3.42 -10.82
N ASP A 2 18.47 -2.25 -11.37
CA ASP A 2 18.75 -1.09 -10.56
C ASP A 2 17.44 -0.53 -10.00
N LYS A 3 17.24 -0.71 -8.68
CA LYS A 3 16.03 -0.26 -7.99
C LYS A 3 15.89 1.27 -7.93
N HIS A 4 16.96 1.97 -8.22
CA HIS A 4 16.96 3.43 -8.11
C HIS A 4 16.28 4.14 -9.27
N GLU A 5 16.08 3.47 -10.39
CA GLU A 5 15.44 4.07 -11.57
C GLU A 5 13.92 4.20 -11.45
N GLU A 6 13.32 3.45 -10.54
CA GLU A 6 11.86 3.40 -10.39
C GLU A 6 11.31 4.42 -9.39
N CYS A 7 12.19 5.09 -8.69
CA CYS A 7 11.77 5.97 -7.62
C CYS A 7 12.17 7.42 -7.88
N GLY A 8 11.22 8.33 -7.71
CA GLY A 8 11.48 9.76 -7.75
C GLY A 8 11.84 10.33 -9.11
N SER A 9 11.57 9.63 -10.19
CA SER A 9 11.86 10.16 -11.52
C SER A 9 10.97 11.36 -11.83
N THR A 10 11.60 12.44 -12.24
CA THR A 10 10.90 13.63 -12.68
C THR A 10 10.81 13.64 -14.19
N SER A 11 9.65 13.93 -14.73
CA SER A 11 9.51 14.15 -16.15
C SER A 11 10.14 15.49 -16.54
N SER A 12 10.86 15.52 -17.64
CA SER A 12 11.46 16.75 -18.16
C SER A 12 10.38 17.79 -18.48
N GLY A 13 10.57 19.02 -18.05
CA GLY A 13 9.73 20.16 -18.39
C GLY A 13 8.47 20.33 -17.55
N SER A 14 8.18 19.41 -16.66
CA SER A 14 7.11 19.59 -15.69
C SER A 14 7.54 19.00 -14.36
N SER A 15 7.28 19.71 -13.31
CA SER A 15 7.77 19.41 -11.98
C SER A 15 6.98 18.34 -11.23
N SER A 16 6.17 17.52 -11.92
CA SER A 16 5.41 16.47 -11.22
C SER A 16 6.28 15.27 -10.90
N ILE A 17 6.17 14.84 -9.68
CA ILE A 17 6.92 13.73 -9.13
C ILE A 17 5.99 12.52 -9.02
N GLU A 18 6.49 11.38 -9.44
CA GLU A 18 5.82 10.10 -9.26
C GLU A 18 6.79 9.16 -8.54
N VAL A 19 6.30 8.46 -7.53
CA VAL A 19 7.08 7.45 -6.82
C VAL A 19 6.41 6.09 -6.93
N TYR A 20 7.23 5.06 -6.88
CA TYR A 20 6.80 3.66 -6.92
C TYR A 20 7.65 2.84 -5.98
N PHE A 21 7.03 1.93 -5.25
CA PHE A 21 7.75 0.90 -4.51
C PHE A 21 6.94 -0.38 -4.46
N LYS A 22 7.62 -1.49 -4.23
CA LYS A 22 7.03 -2.82 -4.09
C LYS A 22 7.51 -3.45 -2.79
N LEU A 23 6.59 -3.99 -2.01
CA LEU A 23 6.88 -4.69 -0.78
C LEU A 23 6.39 -6.13 -0.88
N PHE A 24 7.29 -7.09 -0.80
CA PHE A 24 6.95 -8.51 -0.78
C PHE A 24 6.49 -8.93 0.61
N GLY A 25 5.58 -9.88 0.63
CA GLY A 25 5.04 -10.45 1.85
C GLY A 25 3.52 -10.42 1.87
N GLU A 26 2.94 -10.97 2.92
CA GLU A 26 1.50 -11.04 3.08
C GLU A 26 0.84 -9.66 3.01
N VAL A 27 -0.26 -9.57 2.27
CA VAL A 27 -1.07 -8.35 2.22
C VAL A 27 -1.89 -8.26 3.49
N VAL A 28 -1.71 -7.19 4.24
CA VAL A 28 -2.40 -6.96 5.51
C VAL A 28 -3.32 -5.77 5.38
N GLY A 29 -4.58 -5.94 5.74
CA GLY A 29 -5.53 -4.85 5.80
C GLY A 29 -5.47 -4.11 7.14
N LYS A 30 -6.00 -2.91 7.18
CA LYS A 30 -6.11 -2.15 8.42
C LYS A 30 -7.02 -2.89 9.39
N GLY A 31 -6.47 -3.33 10.50
CA GLY A 31 -7.25 -3.96 11.55
C GLY A 31 -8.10 -2.94 12.30
N ARG A 32 -9.27 -3.37 12.74
CA ARG A 32 -10.11 -2.51 13.57
C ARG A 32 -9.41 -2.25 14.91
N PRO A 33 -9.42 -0.99 15.40
CA PRO A 33 -8.88 -0.70 16.72
C PRO A 33 -9.59 -1.54 17.78
N ARG A 34 -8.82 -2.09 18.70
CA ARG A 34 -9.35 -2.74 19.90
C ARG A 34 -9.40 -1.71 21.01
N PHE A 35 -10.50 -1.71 21.74
CA PHE A 35 -10.64 -0.84 22.90
C PHE A 35 -10.19 -1.59 24.15
N THR A 36 -9.36 -0.95 24.96
CA THR A 36 -8.93 -1.49 26.25
C THR A 36 -9.30 -0.50 27.34
N THR A 37 -9.76 -1.03 28.45
CA THR A 37 -10.12 -0.24 29.64
C THR A 37 -9.04 -0.29 30.74
N ARG A 38 -7.85 -0.76 30.39
CA ARG A 38 -6.73 -0.89 31.32
C ARG A 38 -6.39 0.48 31.94
N GLY A 39 -6.42 0.58 33.24
CA GLY A 39 -6.16 1.81 33.98
C GLY A 39 -7.34 2.78 34.04
N GLY A 40 -8.58 2.32 33.82
CA GLY A 40 -9.80 3.14 33.92
C GLY A 40 -10.07 4.04 32.72
N PHE A 41 -9.25 4.00 31.69
CA PHE A 41 -9.43 4.79 30.47
C PHE A 41 -9.66 3.88 29.27
N VAL A 42 -10.59 4.26 28.40
CA VAL A 42 -10.81 3.58 27.13
C VAL A 42 -9.75 4.06 26.14
N ARG A 43 -8.94 3.14 25.64
CA ARG A 43 -7.94 3.45 24.61
C ARG A 43 -8.17 2.59 23.37
N ALA A 44 -8.07 3.21 22.19
CA ALA A 44 -8.04 2.49 20.93
C ALA A 44 -6.61 1.99 20.69
N VAL A 45 -6.45 0.68 20.47
CA VAL A 45 -5.14 0.06 20.20
C VAL A 45 -5.17 -0.59 18.83
N THR A 46 -4.23 -0.19 17.98
CA THR A 46 -4.03 -0.84 16.68
C THR A 46 -3.43 -2.24 16.88
N PRO A 47 -3.99 -3.28 16.22
CA PRO A 47 -3.44 -4.63 16.33
C PRO A 47 -1.95 -4.70 15.96
N ALA A 48 -1.19 -5.53 16.67
CA ALA A 48 0.25 -5.65 16.46
C ALA A 48 0.62 -6.01 15.02
N LYS A 49 -0.15 -6.89 14.39
CA LYS A 49 0.07 -7.29 12.99
C LYS A 49 -0.03 -6.08 12.05
N THR A 50 -1.00 -5.22 12.26
CA THR A 50 -1.17 -4.01 11.46
C THR A 50 -0.02 -3.04 11.68
N ARG A 51 0.42 -2.83 12.92
CA ARG A 51 1.55 -1.95 13.23
C ARG A 51 2.83 -2.42 12.57
N THR A 52 3.14 -3.71 12.67
CA THR A 52 4.32 -4.29 12.05
C THR A 52 4.30 -4.12 10.54
N TYR A 53 3.15 -4.34 9.92
CA TYR A 53 2.97 -4.15 8.49
C TYR A 53 3.16 -2.69 8.08
N GLU A 54 2.56 -1.77 8.81
CA GLU A 54 2.70 -0.33 8.55
C GLU A 54 4.17 0.12 8.67
N GLU A 55 4.89 -0.39 9.65
CA GLU A 55 6.33 -0.11 9.81
C GLU A 55 7.14 -0.62 8.62
N ARG A 56 6.82 -1.79 8.10
CA ARG A 56 7.49 -2.35 6.91
C ARG A 56 7.21 -1.51 5.67
N VAL A 57 5.97 -1.09 5.48
CA VAL A 57 5.57 -0.20 4.37
C VAL A 57 6.33 1.12 4.46
N ARG A 58 6.38 1.71 5.63
CA ARG A 58 7.07 2.97 5.89
C ARG A 58 8.56 2.87 5.61
N THR A 59 9.20 1.82 6.12
CA THR A 59 10.64 1.58 5.93
C THR A 59 10.97 1.41 4.44
N GLU A 60 10.20 0.61 3.73
CA GLU A 60 10.40 0.39 2.30
C GLU A 60 10.24 1.68 1.52
N TYR A 61 9.23 2.48 1.85
CA TYR A 61 9.03 3.79 1.22
C TYR A 61 10.23 4.73 1.44
N ILE A 62 10.71 4.82 2.67
CA ILE A 62 11.84 5.69 3.01
C ILE A 62 13.10 5.26 2.26
N GLU A 63 13.36 3.96 2.21
CA GLU A 63 14.55 3.42 1.54
C GLU A 63 14.49 3.57 0.02
N GLU A 64 13.33 3.36 -0.59
CA GLU A 64 13.18 3.35 -2.04
C GLU A 64 12.82 4.72 -2.62
N CYS A 65 12.11 5.53 -1.89
CA CYS A 65 11.56 6.80 -2.40
C CYS A 65 12.03 8.02 -1.62
N GLY A 66 11.59 8.14 -0.38
CA GLY A 66 11.99 9.23 0.50
C GLY A 66 11.42 10.61 0.18
N VAL A 67 10.55 10.73 -0.82
CA VAL A 67 9.90 12.00 -1.18
C VAL A 67 8.83 12.35 -0.15
N LYS A 68 8.79 13.61 0.24
CA LYS A 68 7.68 14.12 1.06
C LYS A 68 7.07 15.34 0.38
N TRP A 69 5.80 15.19 0.00
CA TRP A 69 5.05 16.29 -0.62
C TRP A 69 4.54 17.28 0.42
N ASP A 70 4.47 18.53 0.01
CA ASP A 70 3.85 19.59 0.79
C ASP A 70 2.36 19.28 1.00
N ARG A 71 1.80 19.74 2.11
CA ARG A 71 0.38 19.52 2.47
C ARG A 71 -0.62 20.06 1.46
N THR A 72 -0.22 20.95 0.61
CA THR A 72 -1.10 21.59 -0.40
C THR A 72 -1.21 20.81 -1.69
N VAL A 73 -0.39 19.79 -1.87
CA VAL A 73 -0.32 19.03 -3.13
C VAL A 73 -1.38 17.92 -3.14
N PRO A 74 -2.33 17.95 -4.09
CA PRO A 74 -3.27 16.83 -4.25
C PRO A 74 -2.59 15.63 -4.87
N LEU A 75 -2.86 14.46 -4.32
CA LEU A 75 -2.17 13.21 -4.69
C LEU A 75 -3.14 12.14 -5.18
N GLU A 76 -2.65 11.31 -6.08
CA GLU A 76 -3.29 10.06 -6.48
C GLU A 76 -2.46 8.90 -5.95
N MET A 77 -3.15 7.91 -5.37
CA MET A 77 -2.52 6.68 -4.88
C MET A 77 -3.10 5.48 -5.62
N ILE A 78 -2.22 4.63 -6.13
CA ILE A 78 -2.61 3.38 -6.77
C ILE A 78 -1.93 2.24 -6.00
N VAL A 79 -2.73 1.32 -5.48
CA VAL A 79 -2.25 0.15 -4.76
C VAL A 79 -2.67 -1.10 -5.50
N ASN A 80 -1.70 -1.90 -5.91
CA ASN A 80 -1.94 -3.22 -6.48
C ASN A 80 -1.53 -4.27 -5.45
N ALA A 81 -2.50 -5.04 -4.99
CA ALA A 81 -2.28 -6.08 -4.00
C ALA A 81 -2.25 -7.45 -4.69
N TYR A 82 -1.16 -8.16 -4.53
CA TYR A 82 -0.94 -9.48 -5.09
C TYR A 82 -1.09 -10.54 -4.00
N PHE A 83 -1.94 -11.51 -4.26
CA PHE A 83 -2.21 -12.62 -3.34
C PHE A 83 -1.64 -13.90 -3.92
N GLU A 84 -0.82 -14.59 -3.14
CA GLU A 84 -0.27 -15.88 -3.54
C GLU A 84 -1.39 -16.88 -3.81
N VAL A 85 -1.34 -17.54 -4.97
CA VAL A 85 -2.27 -18.62 -5.28
C VAL A 85 -2.13 -19.76 -4.27
N PRO A 86 -3.25 -20.43 -3.90
CA PRO A 86 -3.17 -21.51 -2.91
C PRO A 86 -2.16 -22.58 -3.30
N LYS A 87 -1.31 -23.00 -2.37
CA LYS A 87 -0.31 -24.04 -2.63
C LYS A 87 -0.93 -25.37 -3.00
N SER A 88 -2.15 -25.61 -2.52
CA SER A 88 -2.91 -26.83 -2.80
C SER A 88 -3.52 -26.85 -4.21
N ALA A 89 -3.58 -25.74 -4.91
CA ALA A 89 -4.13 -25.69 -6.25
C ALA A 89 -3.20 -26.38 -7.25
N SER A 90 -3.77 -27.04 -8.25
CA SER A 90 -2.99 -27.65 -9.33
C SER A 90 -2.28 -26.56 -10.15
N LYS A 91 -1.23 -26.95 -10.86
CA LYS A 91 -0.50 -26.04 -11.75
C LYS A 91 -1.43 -25.34 -12.74
N LYS A 92 -2.35 -26.10 -13.33
CA LYS A 92 -3.33 -25.59 -14.28
C LYS A 92 -4.31 -24.61 -13.63
N ALA A 93 -4.75 -24.91 -12.41
CA ALA A 93 -5.62 -24.01 -11.65
C ALA A 93 -4.90 -22.71 -11.30
N LYS A 94 -3.64 -22.77 -10.89
CA LYS A 94 -2.82 -21.59 -10.58
C LYS A 94 -2.67 -20.67 -11.80
N GLU A 95 -2.40 -21.25 -12.97
CA GLU A 95 -2.29 -20.47 -14.21
C GLU A 95 -3.60 -19.77 -14.54
N ARG A 96 -4.73 -20.48 -14.41
CA ARG A 96 -6.05 -19.90 -14.66
C ARG A 96 -6.34 -18.74 -13.71
N MET A 97 -6.02 -18.91 -12.43
CA MET A 97 -6.23 -17.87 -11.42
C MET A 97 -5.42 -16.61 -11.76
N ILE A 98 -4.15 -16.77 -12.07
CA ILE A 98 -3.27 -15.63 -12.37
C ILE A 98 -3.70 -14.91 -13.65
N LEU A 99 -4.11 -15.65 -14.69
CA LEU A 99 -4.43 -15.07 -16.00
C LEU A 99 -5.86 -14.52 -16.09
N HIS A 100 -6.80 -15.14 -15.40
CA HIS A 100 -8.22 -14.90 -15.66
C HIS A 100 -9.07 -14.59 -14.43
N GLU A 101 -8.56 -14.76 -13.23
CA GLU A 101 -9.36 -14.60 -12.02
C GLU A 101 -8.79 -13.51 -11.12
N ARG A 102 -9.60 -13.02 -10.20
CA ARG A 102 -9.22 -12.06 -9.17
C ARG A 102 -9.59 -12.63 -7.80
N PRO A 103 -8.77 -12.38 -6.77
CA PRO A 103 -9.08 -12.84 -5.42
C PRO A 103 -10.24 -12.06 -4.82
N THR A 104 -11.23 -12.78 -4.33
CA THR A 104 -12.39 -12.19 -3.63
C THR A 104 -12.31 -12.38 -2.12
N LYS A 105 -11.13 -12.68 -1.62
CA LYS A 105 -10.85 -12.94 -0.19
C LYS A 105 -10.43 -11.68 0.56
N LYS A 106 -10.50 -11.75 1.88
CA LYS A 106 -9.94 -10.70 2.76
C LYS A 106 -8.43 -10.54 2.54
N PRO A 107 -7.85 -9.34 2.77
CA PRO A 107 -8.52 -8.13 3.25
C PRO A 107 -9.35 -7.42 2.17
N ASP A 108 -10.31 -6.62 2.62
CA ASP A 108 -11.14 -5.79 1.76
C ASP A 108 -10.30 -4.66 1.13
N TRP A 109 -10.71 -4.18 -0.04
CA TRP A 109 -9.99 -3.16 -0.79
C TRP A 109 -9.75 -1.87 0.04
N ASP A 110 -10.75 -1.42 0.78
CA ASP A 110 -10.64 -0.22 1.61
C ASP A 110 -9.66 -0.40 2.76
N ASN A 111 -9.64 -1.57 3.38
CA ASN A 111 -8.69 -1.90 4.44
C ASN A 111 -7.25 -2.00 3.94
N ILE A 112 -7.06 -2.46 2.70
CA ILE A 112 -5.74 -2.48 2.04
C ILE A 112 -5.25 -1.05 1.84
N GLY A 113 -6.09 -0.20 1.23
CA GLY A 113 -5.76 1.19 0.99
C GLY A 113 -5.51 1.96 2.29
N LYS A 114 -6.32 1.73 3.30
CA LYS A 114 -6.19 2.39 4.60
C LYS A 114 -4.88 2.03 5.30
N ALA A 115 -4.47 0.76 5.26
CA ALA A 115 -3.19 0.34 5.84
C ALA A 115 -2.01 1.07 5.20
N VAL A 116 -2.01 1.19 3.88
CA VAL A 116 -0.94 1.89 3.13
C VAL A 116 -0.98 3.39 3.42
N SER A 117 -2.14 4.03 3.32
CA SER A 117 -2.24 5.47 3.54
C SER A 117 -1.88 5.88 4.96
N ASP A 118 -2.27 5.09 5.95
CA ASP A 118 -1.91 5.35 7.35
C ASP A 118 -0.40 5.14 7.60
N ALA A 119 0.18 4.13 6.98
CA ALA A 119 1.62 3.88 7.09
C ALA A 119 2.45 5.05 6.57
N LEU A 120 2.01 5.69 5.51
CA LEU A 120 2.72 6.78 4.85
C LEU A 120 2.31 8.16 5.35
N ASN A 121 1.34 8.23 6.24
CA ASN A 121 0.90 9.50 6.83
C ASN A 121 2.05 10.17 7.58
N GLU A 122 2.27 11.46 7.32
CA GLU A 122 3.38 12.27 7.84
C GLU A 122 4.78 11.84 7.33
N ILE A 123 4.85 10.82 6.51
CA ILE A 123 6.10 10.33 5.90
C ILE A 123 6.20 10.75 4.43
N ALA A 124 5.21 10.39 3.61
CA ALA A 124 5.17 10.75 2.20
C ALA A 124 4.44 12.07 1.95
N TYR A 125 3.54 12.43 2.83
CA TYR A 125 2.69 13.62 2.75
C TYR A 125 2.33 14.07 4.18
N GLY A 126 1.70 15.22 4.30
CA GLY A 126 1.36 15.75 5.62
C GLY A 126 0.09 15.12 6.21
N ASP A 127 -0.86 14.78 5.35
CA ASP A 127 -2.13 14.18 5.77
C ASP A 127 -2.68 13.35 4.62
N ASP A 128 -3.26 12.20 4.93
CA ASP A 128 -3.90 11.33 3.95
C ASP A 128 -5.12 11.97 3.27
N ALA A 129 -5.62 13.07 3.83
CA ALA A 129 -6.64 13.91 3.18
C ALA A 129 -6.16 14.50 1.84
N GLN A 130 -4.85 14.54 1.60
CA GLN A 130 -4.27 14.98 0.33
C GLN A 130 -4.51 13.98 -0.80
N ILE A 131 -4.82 12.73 -0.46
CA ILE A 131 -5.14 11.70 -1.46
C ILE A 131 -6.56 11.97 -1.96
N VAL A 132 -6.64 12.55 -3.14
CA VAL A 132 -7.93 12.95 -3.75
C VAL A 132 -8.43 11.93 -4.78
N SER A 133 -7.59 10.98 -5.15
CA SER A 133 -7.92 9.87 -6.05
C SER A 133 -7.18 8.63 -5.57
N ALA A 134 -7.88 7.52 -5.46
CA ALA A 134 -7.28 6.27 -5.02
C ALA A 134 -7.85 5.09 -5.79
N THR A 135 -6.98 4.18 -6.15
CA THR A 135 -7.34 2.93 -6.82
C THR A 135 -6.69 1.77 -6.07
N VAL A 136 -7.46 0.75 -5.75
CA VAL A 136 -6.97 -0.48 -5.15
C VAL A 136 -7.39 -1.65 -6.02
N ASN A 137 -6.42 -2.40 -6.52
CA ASN A 137 -6.64 -3.59 -7.31
C ASN A 137 -6.13 -4.81 -6.56
N LYS A 138 -6.82 -5.93 -6.73
CA LYS A 138 -6.44 -7.22 -6.14
C LYS A 138 -6.18 -8.22 -7.27
N PHE A 139 -5.03 -8.87 -7.22
CA PHE A 139 -4.59 -9.84 -8.23
C PHE A 139 -4.13 -11.13 -7.59
N TRP A 140 -4.26 -12.23 -8.31
CA TRP A 140 -3.55 -13.47 -7.98
C TRP A 140 -2.13 -13.41 -8.54
N ALA A 141 -1.18 -13.94 -7.81
CA ALA A 141 0.22 -13.99 -8.24
C ALA A 141 0.92 -15.22 -7.64
N SER A 142 2.14 -15.47 -8.09
CA SER A 142 2.96 -16.55 -7.53
C SER A 142 3.50 -16.19 -6.13
N GLU A 143 3.56 -14.91 -5.80
CA GLU A 143 4.08 -14.39 -4.53
C GLU A 143 3.23 -13.22 -4.06
N SER A 144 2.95 -13.18 -2.77
CA SER A 144 2.23 -12.04 -2.18
C SER A 144 3.11 -10.79 -2.16
N ALA A 145 2.52 -9.67 -2.51
CA ALA A 145 3.20 -8.36 -2.50
C ALA A 145 2.18 -7.24 -2.60
N ILE A 146 2.63 -6.02 -2.34
CA ILE A 146 1.90 -4.81 -2.73
C ILE A 146 2.81 -3.95 -3.60
N GLU A 147 2.22 -3.29 -4.57
CA GLU A 147 2.86 -2.21 -5.32
C GLU A 147 2.11 -0.93 -5.03
N VAL A 148 2.84 0.13 -4.76
CA VAL A 148 2.26 1.44 -4.46
C VAL A 148 2.85 2.48 -5.39
N THR A 149 1.98 3.21 -6.07
CA THR A 149 2.35 4.36 -6.87
C THR A 149 1.67 5.58 -6.28
N ILE A 150 2.42 6.65 -6.09
CA ILE A 150 1.89 7.94 -5.64
C ILE A 150 2.36 9.00 -6.61
N ARG A 151 1.45 9.82 -7.09
CA ARG A 151 1.78 10.90 -8.02
C ARG A 151 0.92 12.13 -7.77
N GLU A 152 1.42 13.26 -8.20
CA GLU A 152 0.68 14.51 -8.13
C GLU A 152 -0.48 14.51 -9.12
N VAL A 153 -1.63 15.01 -8.65
CA VAL A 153 -2.80 15.19 -9.53
C VAL A 153 -2.69 16.57 -10.17
N ARG A 154 -2.76 16.58 -11.48
CA ARG A 154 -2.81 17.82 -12.26
C ARG A 154 -4.24 18.15 -12.61
N THR A 155 -4.58 19.39 -12.47
CA THR A 155 -5.84 19.95 -12.91
C THR A 155 -5.67 20.71 -14.22
#